data_c1f9748cc29cfc03620d2e097ea4b714
#
_entry.id   c1f9748cc29cfc03620d2e097ea4b714
#
_cell.length_a   1.000
_cell.length_b   1.000
_cell.length_c   1.000
_cell.angle_alpha   90.00
_cell.angle_beta   90.00
_cell.angle_gamma   90.00
#
_symmetry.space_group_name_H-M   'P 1'
#
loop_
_entity.id
_entity.type
_entity.pdbx_description
1 polymer ?
#
loop_
_entity_poly.entity_id
_entity_poly.type
_entity_poly.pdbx_seq_one_letter_code
_entity_poly.pdbx_strand_id
1 'polypeptide(L)'
;MRILGIESSSLVASAAIYEDGITMAEYTVDFKMTHSQTLLPMIDEMVKLVGIDLNTIDAIAVSGGPGSFTGLRIGSATAKGLGLALNKPLIHVPTLDATAYNLFGASGLICPIMDARRNQVYTGIYRFEKKFETVMDQDAMDMGELIEKLNAMGERVIFLGDGVPVYEKQIAEKMTVPYDLAPAHVNRQRAASVAALGAVYFAEGKTETAMEHKPDYLRKSQAEREREEREAKNA
;
A
#
# COMPACT_ATOMS: atom_id res chain seq x y z
N MET A 1 -21.97 -0.95 5.25
CA MET A 1 -20.62 -1.36 5.70
C MET A 1 -19.70 -0.16 5.62
N ARG A 2 -19.11 0.23 6.76
CA ARG A 2 -18.25 1.41 6.88
C ARG A 2 -16.85 1.01 7.31
N ILE A 3 -15.84 1.35 6.52
CA ILE A 3 -14.44 0.99 6.75
C ILE A 3 -13.59 2.26 6.89
N LEU A 4 -12.78 2.32 7.95
CA LEU A 4 -11.70 3.30 8.07
C LEU A 4 -10.45 2.73 7.42
N GLY A 5 -9.95 3.39 6.35
CA GLY A 5 -8.69 3.05 5.70
C GLY A 5 -7.52 3.86 6.24
N ILE A 6 -6.38 3.22 6.42
CA ILE A 6 -5.13 3.84 6.89
C ILE A 6 -4.00 3.44 5.96
N GLU A 7 -3.29 4.43 5.42
CA GLU A 7 -2.12 4.26 4.56
C GLU A 7 -0.95 5.07 5.08
N SER A 8 0.19 4.41 5.31
CA SER A 8 1.42 5.02 5.80
C SER A 8 2.68 4.27 5.36
N SER A 9 2.55 3.40 4.36
CA SER A 9 3.62 2.50 3.91
C SER A 9 4.75 3.20 3.13
N SER A 10 4.54 4.45 2.69
CA SER A 10 5.48 5.23 1.90
C SER A 10 5.69 6.64 2.49
N LEU A 11 6.05 7.63 1.66
CA LEU A 11 6.02 9.05 2.06
C LEU A 11 4.60 9.56 2.25
N VAL A 12 3.63 8.92 1.64
CA VAL A 12 2.22 9.27 1.75
C VAL A 12 1.71 8.93 3.15
N ALA A 13 1.04 9.91 3.78
CA ALA A 13 0.13 9.71 4.89
C ALA A 13 -1.30 9.89 4.38
N SER A 14 -2.15 8.89 4.53
CA SER A 14 -3.52 8.97 4.05
C SER A 14 -4.48 8.25 5.01
N ALA A 15 -5.67 8.83 5.18
CA ALA A 15 -6.80 8.25 5.88
C ALA A 15 -8.06 8.43 5.05
N ALA A 16 -8.96 7.43 5.05
CA ALA A 16 -10.20 7.51 4.30
C ALA A 16 -11.34 6.81 5.04
N ILE A 17 -12.56 7.26 4.81
CA ILE A 17 -13.79 6.58 5.21
C ILE A 17 -14.52 6.11 3.96
N TYR A 18 -14.68 4.82 3.87
CA TYR A 18 -15.50 4.13 2.87
C TYR A 18 -16.83 3.73 3.49
N GLU A 19 -17.92 3.92 2.76
CA GLU A 19 -19.25 3.47 3.14
C GLU A 19 -20.02 2.99 1.91
N ASP A 20 -20.41 1.71 1.89
CA ASP A 20 -21.29 1.10 0.88
C ASP A 20 -20.99 1.47 -0.59
N GLY A 21 -19.71 1.40 -0.99
CA GLY A 21 -19.25 1.70 -2.36
C GLY A 21 -18.86 3.16 -2.59
N ILE A 22 -18.93 4.00 -1.57
CA ILE A 22 -18.60 5.43 -1.67
C ILE A 22 -17.43 5.76 -0.75
N THR A 23 -16.43 6.47 -1.26
CA THR A 23 -15.43 7.14 -0.41
C THR A 23 -16.04 8.42 0.13
N MET A 24 -16.49 8.42 1.38
CA MET A 24 -17.13 9.55 2.03
C MET A 24 -16.17 10.71 2.27
N ALA A 25 -14.94 10.40 2.61
CA ALA A 25 -13.84 11.36 2.79
C ALA A 25 -12.50 10.68 2.62
N GLU A 26 -11.51 11.43 2.15
CA GLU A 26 -10.11 11.03 2.11
C GLU A 26 -9.22 12.24 2.38
N TYR A 27 -8.28 12.09 3.31
CA TYR A 27 -7.16 13.00 3.50
C TYR A 27 -5.89 12.32 3.06
N THR A 28 -5.20 12.89 2.09
CA THR A 28 -3.94 12.38 1.55
C THR A 28 -2.91 13.51 1.50
N VAL A 29 -1.74 13.28 2.10
CA VAL A 29 -0.60 14.19 2.07
C VAL A 29 0.62 13.40 1.58
N ASP A 30 1.16 13.80 0.43
CA ASP A 30 2.43 13.30 -0.12
C ASP A 30 3.51 14.37 0.09
N PHE A 31 3.97 14.52 1.31
CA PHE A 31 4.97 15.51 1.70
C PHE A 31 5.81 14.99 2.88
N LYS A 32 7.04 15.51 3.04
CA LYS A 32 7.97 15.13 4.12
C LYS A 32 7.43 15.56 5.48
N MET A 33 6.46 14.81 6.00
CA MET A 33 5.94 14.98 7.35
C MET A 33 6.09 13.67 8.13
N THR A 34 6.14 13.77 9.45
CA THR A 34 6.26 12.60 10.31
C THR A 34 4.88 11.99 10.53
N HIS A 35 4.63 10.81 10.00
CA HIS A 35 3.32 10.11 10.08
C HIS A 35 2.78 10.00 11.51
N SER A 36 3.65 9.83 12.51
CA SER A 36 3.23 9.79 13.92
C SER A 36 2.62 11.09 14.45
N GLN A 37 2.89 12.21 13.78
CA GLN A 37 2.33 13.52 14.14
C GLN A 37 1.11 13.90 13.30
N THR A 38 0.93 13.27 12.13
CA THR A 38 -0.07 13.70 11.15
C THR A 38 -1.25 12.74 11.03
N LEU A 39 -1.00 11.43 11.11
CA LEU A 39 -2.02 10.44 10.77
C LEU A 39 -3.25 10.49 11.66
N LEU A 40 -3.08 10.52 12.98
CA LEU A 40 -4.21 10.57 13.91
C LEU A 40 -4.96 11.91 13.86
N PRO A 41 -4.29 13.09 13.80
CA PRO A 41 -4.97 14.36 13.52
C PRO A 41 -5.77 14.38 12.22
N MET A 42 -5.25 13.79 11.12
CA MET A 42 -5.96 13.69 9.84
C MET A 42 -7.25 12.88 9.99
N ILE A 43 -7.21 11.76 10.71
CA ILE A 43 -8.39 10.94 11.01
C ILE A 43 -9.40 11.75 11.83
N ASP A 44 -8.96 12.41 12.88
CA ASP A 44 -9.83 13.20 13.78
C ASP A 44 -10.53 14.35 13.01
N GLU A 45 -9.78 15.10 12.21
CA GLU A 45 -10.33 16.20 11.42
C GLU A 45 -11.30 15.70 10.35
N MET A 46 -10.96 14.62 9.63
CA MET A 46 -11.80 14.00 8.63
C MET A 46 -13.14 13.55 9.23
N VAL A 47 -13.10 12.85 10.35
CA VAL A 47 -14.28 12.34 11.05
C VAL A 47 -15.19 13.46 11.52
N LYS A 48 -14.62 14.54 12.07
CA LYS A 48 -15.37 15.74 12.48
C LYS A 48 -16.03 16.44 11.30
N LEU A 49 -15.32 16.55 10.17
CA LEU A 49 -15.82 17.23 8.98
C LEU A 49 -17.05 16.52 8.39
N VAL A 50 -17.03 15.18 8.34
CA VAL A 50 -18.16 14.40 7.80
C VAL A 50 -19.21 14.06 8.85
N GLY A 51 -18.98 14.39 10.12
CA GLY A 51 -19.94 14.15 11.21
C GLY A 51 -20.17 12.67 11.54
N ILE A 52 -19.16 11.81 11.33
CA ILE A 52 -19.25 10.38 11.57
C ILE A 52 -18.78 10.06 13.00
N ASP A 53 -19.54 9.23 13.72
CA ASP A 53 -19.08 8.61 14.95
C ASP A 53 -18.23 7.38 14.62
N LEU A 54 -16.96 7.35 15.04
CA LEU A 54 -16.05 6.22 14.85
C LEU A 54 -16.55 4.90 15.45
N ASN A 55 -17.44 4.94 16.44
CA ASN A 55 -18.07 3.73 16.96
C ASN A 55 -18.94 3.01 15.91
N THR A 56 -19.34 3.71 14.85
CA THR A 56 -20.20 3.19 13.78
C THR A 56 -19.44 2.53 12.64
N ILE A 57 -18.09 2.56 12.61
CA ILE A 57 -17.33 1.79 11.63
C ILE A 57 -17.44 0.29 11.91
N ASP A 58 -17.36 -0.53 10.88
CA ASP A 58 -17.38 -1.99 11.00
C ASP A 58 -15.98 -2.58 11.21
N ALA A 59 -14.96 -2.00 10.57
CA ALA A 59 -13.57 -2.43 10.66
C ALA A 59 -12.59 -1.30 10.30
N ILE A 60 -11.29 -1.56 10.55
CA ILE A 60 -10.19 -0.69 10.19
C ILE A 60 -9.28 -1.44 9.22
N ALA A 61 -9.19 -0.98 7.98
CA ALA A 61 -8.27 -1.49 6.98
C ALA A 61 -6.94 -0.71 7.06
N VAL A 62 -5.83 -1.41 7.08
CA VAL A 62 -4.51 -0.79 7.16
C VAL A 62 -3.57 -1.43 6.15
N SER A 63 -2.76 -0.59 5.46
CA SER A 63 -1.70 -1.08 4.60
C SER A 63 -0.68 -1.86 5.43
N GLY A 64 -0.59 -3.16 5.14
CA GLY A 64 0.17 -4.13 5.92
C GLY A 64 1.62 -4.33 5.48
N GLY A 65 2.00 -3.77 4.34
CA GLY A 65 3.32 -3.94 3.73
C GLY A 65 3.27 -4.56 2.33
N PRO A 66 4.38 -4.52 1.60
CA PRO A 66 5.67 -3.95 1.97
C PRO A 66 5.69 -2.43 2.01
N GLY A 67 6.78 -1.85 2.56
CA GLY A 67 6.95 -0.41 2.57
C GLY A 67 7.99 0.09 3.57
N SER A 68 7.89 1.37 3.90
CA SER A 68 8.72 2.02 4.92
C SER A 68 8.54 1.35 6.28
N PHE A 69 9.62 0.83 6.85
CA PHE A 69 9.62 0.14 8.14
C PHE A 69 9.01 1.00 9.27
N THR A 70 9.37 2.28 9.30
CA THR A 70 8.82 3.24 10.27
C THR A 70 7.35 3.54 9.98
N GLY A 71 7.01 3.78 8.72
CA GLY A 71 5.64 4.08 8.32
C GLY A 71 4.68 2.95 8.64
N LEU A 72 5.01 1.72 8.26
CA LEU A 72 4.20 0.53 8.56
C LEU A 72 3.95 0.35 10.06
N ARG A 73 4.97 0.59 10.90
CA ARG A 73 4.80 0.52 12.35
C ARG A 73 3.87 1.60 12.91
N ILE A 74 3.95 2.81 12.38
CA ILE A 74 3.08 3.92 12.79
C ILE A 74 1.63 3.61 12.40
N GLY A 75 1.37 3.22 11.14
CA GLY A 75 0.03 2.84 10.69
C GLY A 75 -0.55 1.67 11.47
N SER A 76 0.24 0.60 11.63
CA SER A 76 -0.14 -0.56 12.44
C SER A 76 -0.46 -0.19 13.89
N ALA A 77 0.39 0.62 14.54
CA ALA A 77 0.14 1.07 15.92
C ALA A 77 -1.13 1.92 16.03
N THR A 78 -1.36 2.81 15.06
CA THR A 78 -2.59 3.63 15.00
C THR A 78 -3.82 2.76 14.81
N ALA A 79 -3.80 1.83 13.85
CA ALA A 79 -4.90 0.90 13.60
C ALA A 79 -5.19 0.02 14.83
N LYS A 80 -4.16 -0.53 15.46
CA LYS A 80 -4.28 -1.35 16.68
C LYS A 80 -4.86 -0.54 17.84
N GLY A 81 -4.38 0.67 18.07
CA GLY A 81 -4.89 1.56 19.13
C GLY A 81 -6.38 1.86 18.93
N LEU A 82 -6.77 2.23 17.71
CA LEU A 82 -8.18 2.46 17.37
C LEU A 82 -9.02 1.19 17.46
N GLY A 83 -8.53 0.06 16.92
CA GLY A 83 -9.21 -1.22 16.97
C GLY A 83 -9.50 -1.69 18.40
N LEU A 84 -8.55 -1.52 19.33
CA LEU A 84 -8.73 -1.80 20.74
C LEU A 84 -9.72 -0.84 21.41
N ALA A 85 -9.57 0.47 21.17
CA ALA A 85 -10.42 1.48 21.79
C ALA A 85 -11.89 1.39 21.35
N LEU A 86 -12.12 1.04 20.08
CA LEU A 86 -13.44 0.95 19.47
C LEU A 86 -14.02 -0.47 19.45
N ASN A 87 -13.25 -1.47 19.91
CA ASN A 87 -13.58 -2.89 19.82
C ASN A 87 -13.94 -3.31 18.38
N LYS A 88 -13.10 -2.93 17.40
CA LYS A 88 -13.28 -3.24 15.97
C LYS A 88 -12.15 -4.13 15.43
N PRO A 89 -12.48 -5.06 14.52
CA PRO A 89 -11.47 -5.87 13.85
C PRO A 89 -10.61 -5.02 12.92
N LEU A 90 -9.41 -5.52 12.65
CA LEU A 90 -8.52 -4.99 11.63
C LEU A 90 -8.61 -5.82 10.36
N ILE A 91 -8.25 -5.18 9.26
CA ILE A 91 -8.10 -5.82 7.94
C ILE A 91 -6.71 -5.50 7.44
N HIS A 92 -5.89 -6.54 7.32
CA HIS A 92 -4.58 -6.43 6.71
C HIS A 92 -4.75 -6.32 5.19
N VAL A 93 -4.31 -5.21 4.60
CA VAL A 93 -4.35 -5.00 3.16
C VAL A 93 -2.93 -4.91 2.62
N PRO A 94 -2.48 -5.84 1.75
CA PRO A 94 -1.15 -5.75 1.15
C PRO A 94 -0.98 -4.42 0.41
N THR A 95 0.13 -3.74 0.64
CA THR A 95 0.32 -2.37 0.12
C THR A 95 0.27 -2.30 -1.40
N LEU A 96 0.88 -3.27 -2.08
CA LEU A 96 0.93 -3.27 -3.54
C LEU A 96 -0.41 -3.64 -4.16
N ASP A 97 -1.20 -4.50 -3.50
CA ASP A 97 -2.57 -4.82 -3.88
C ASP A 97 -3.44 -3.55 -3.85
N ALA A 98 -3.40 -2.82 -2.71
CA ALA A 98 -4.13 -1.56 -2.59
C ALA A 98 -3.67 -0.51 -3.60
N THR A 99 -2.36 -0.44 -3.87
CA THR A 99 -1.81 0.49 -4.87
C THR A 99 -2.29 0.13 -6.27
N ALA A 100 -2.27 -1.15 -6.65
CA ALA A 100 -2.80 -1.62 -7.94
C ALA A 100 -4.31 -1.35 -8.05
N TYR A 101 -5.03 -1.43 -6.94
CA TYR A 101 -6.48 -1.19 -6.89
C TYR A 101 -6.88 0.24 -7.26
N ASN A 102 -5.95 1.21 -7.24
CA ASN A 102 -6.16 2.57 -7.78
C ASN A 102 -6.59 2.55 -9.26
N LEU A 103 -6.16 1.53 -10.01
CA LEU A 103 -6.41 1.38 -11.44
C LEU A 103 -7.47 0.30 -11.72
N PHE A 104 -8.44 0.14 -10.83
CA PHE A 104 -9.54 -0.81 -11.00
C PHE A 104 -10.19 -0.66 -12.38
N GLY A 105 -10.28 -1.78 -13.12
CA GLY A 105 -10.88 -1.82 -14.45
C GLY A 105 -9.96 -1.38 -15.60
N ALA A 106 -8.71 -1.02 -15.34
CA ALA A 106 -7.75 -0.74 -16.41
C ALA A 106 -7.38 -2.03 -17.17
N SER A 107 -7.20 -1.92 -18.48
CA SER A 107 -6.78 -3.04 -19.34
C SER A 107 -5.25 -3.20 -19.34
N GLY A 108 -4.77 -4.45 -19.41
CA GLY A 108 -3.37 -4.83 -19.37
C GLY A 108 -2.87 -5.14 -17.96
N LEU A 109 -1.57 -5.26 -17.82
CA LEU A 109 -0.92 -5.52 -16.54
C LEU A 109 -0.77 -4.22 -15.74
N ILE A 110 -1.06 -4.29 -14.46
CA ILE A 110 -0.84 -3.21 -13.50
C ILE A 110 0.35 -3.60 -12.64
N CYS A 111 1.38 -2.76 -12.65
CA CYS A 111 2.63 -3.03 -11.97
C CYS A 111 2.99 -1.88 -11.01
N PRO A 112 2.51 -1.94 -9.75
CA PRO A 112 2.98 -1.02 -8.74
C PRO A 112 4.43 -1.29 -8.40
N ILE A 113 5.24 -0.22 -8.28
CA ILE A 113 6.63 -0.29 -7.85
C ILE A 113 6.89 0.71 -6.73
N MET A 114 7.52 0.24 -5.64
CA MET A 114 8.00 1.06 -4.55
C MET A 114 9.53 0.96 -4.46
N ASP A 115 10.22 2.08 -4.23
CA ASP A 115 11.69 2.07 -4.13
C ASP A 115 12.17 1.33 -2.88
N ALA A 116 12.78 0.16 -3.07
CA ALA A 116 13.38 -0.64 -2.01
C ALA A 116 14.89 -0.37 -1.83
N ARG A 117 15.42 0.67 -2.48
CA ARG A 117 16.84 1.05 -2.53
C ARG A 117 17.73 0.03 -3.26
N ARG A 118 18.96 0.44 -3.63
CA ARG A 118 19.97 -0.43 -4.26
C ARG A 118 19.48 -1.11 -5.55
N ASN A 119 18.82 -0.37 -6.43
CA ASN A 119 18.23 -0.85 -7.69
C ASN A 119 17.16 -1.95 -7.49
N GLN A 120 16.56 -2.05 -6.31
CA GLN A 120 15.48 -2.99 -6.02
C GLN A 120 14.17 -2.25 -5.83
N VAL A 121 13.10 -2.92 -6.20
CA VAL A 121 11.72 -2.47 -6.00
C VAL A 121 10.93 -3.51 -5.20
N TYR A 122 10.01 -3.05 -4.36
CA TYR A 122 8.88 -3.87 -3.99
C TYR A 122 7.86 -3.77 -5.11
N THR A 123 7.40 -4.90 -5.60
CA THR A 123 6.49 -4.96 -6.74
C THR A 123 5.61 -6.20 -6.68
N GLY A 124 4.55 -6.18 -7.45
CA GLY A 124 3.66 -7.27 -7.78
C GLY A 124 3.07 -7.00 -9.17
N ILE A 125 2.45 -7.97 -9.79
CA ILE A 125 1.80 -7.80 -11.09
C ILE A 125 0.34 -8.21 -10.96
N TYR A 126 -0.54 -7.34 -11.41
CA TYR A 126 -1.99 -7.49 -11.23
C TYR A 126 -2.73 -7.27 -12.54
N ARG A 127 -3.98 -7.73 -12.58
CA ARG A 127 -4.87 -7.59 -13.73
C ARG A 127 -6.31 -7.42 -13.26
N PHE A 128 -7.07 -6.67 -14.06
CA PHE A 128 -8.52 -6.56 -13.92
C PHE A 128 -9.19 -7.09 -15.21
N GLU A 129 -9.63 -8.34 -15.22
CA GLU A 129 -10.47 -8.86 -16.30
C GLU A 129 -11.93 -8.88 -15.87
N LYS A 130 -12.29 -9.82 -15.00
CA LYS A 130 -13.62 -9.92 -14.37
C LYS A 130 -13.59 -9.54 -12.90
N LYS A 131 -12.46 -9.72 -12.28
CA LYS A 131 -12.15 -9.41 -10.88
C LYS A 131 -10.71 -8.95 -10.76
N PHE A 132 -10.33 -8.48 -9.59
CA PHE A 132 -8.93 -8.23 -9.24
C PHE A 132 -8.16 -9.56 -9.15
N GLU A 133 -7.11 -9.70 -9.93
CA GLU A 133 -6.28 -10.91 -10.00
C GLU A 133 -4.82 -10.58 -9.77
N THR A 134 -4.19 -11.33 -8.88
CA THR A 134 -2.75 -11.31 -8.68
C THR A 134 -2.10 -12.24 -9.71
N VAL A 135 -1.35 -11.67 -10.66
CA VAL A 135 -0.58 -12.40 -11.68
C VAL A 135 0.78 -12.80 -11.12
N MET A 136 1.38 -11.94 -10.30
CA MET A 136 2.58 -12.21 -9.54
C MET A 136 2.41 -11.62 -8.14
N ASP A 137 2.61 -12.44 -7.12
CA ASP A 137 2.58 -12.00 -5.73
C ASP A 137 3.63 -10.92 -5.45
N GLN A 138 3.38 -10.12 -4.44
CA GLN A 138 4.31 -9.06 -4.04
C GLN A 138 5.66 -9.64 -3.61
N ASP A 139 6.74 -9.05 -4.13
CA ASP A 139 8.12 -9.47 -3.88
C ASP A 139 9.07 -8.26 -3.91
N ALA A 140 10.30 -8.50 -3.48
CA ALA A 140 11.41 -7.55 -3.60
C ALA A 140 12.40 -8.05 -4.65
N MET A 141 12.53 -7.37 -5.78
CA MET A 141 13.40 -7.80 -6.87
C MET A 141 14.19 -6.65 -7.49
N ASP A 142 15.21 -6.99 -8.32
CA ASP A 142 15.93 -6.01 -9.12
C ASP A 142 15.00 -5.41 -10.19
N MET A 143 15.13 -4.10 -10.44
CA MET A 143 14.28 -3.42 -11.42
C MET A 143 14.52 -3.93 -12.84
N GLY A 144 15.76 -4.36 -13.17
CA GLY A 144 16.06 -4.96 -14.47
C GLY A 144 15.38 -6.31 -14.65
N GLU A 145 15.42 -7.17 -13.63
CA GLU A 145 14.71 -8.47 -13.64
C GLU A 145 13.19 -8.29 -13.81
N LEU A 146 12.61 -7.29 -13.14
CA LEU A 146 11.19 -6.96 -13.31
C LEU A 146 10.88 -6.58 -14.76
N ILE A 147 11.69 -5.71 -15.37
CA ILE A 147 11.50 -5.26 -16.75
C ILE A 147 11.61 -6.45 -17.72
N GLU A 148 12.61 -7.33 -17.55
CA GLU A 148 12.77 -8.53 -18.38
C GLU A 148 11.53 -9.44 -18.27
N LYS A 149 11.02 -9.64 -17.06
CA LYS A 149 9.80 -10.43 -16.83
C LYS A 149 8.58 -9.82 -17.52
N LEU A 150 8.38 -8.50 -17.40
CA LEU A 150 7.26 -7.80 -18.06
C LEU A 150 7.36 -7.84 -19.58
N ASN A 151 8.56 -7.66 -20.14
CA ASN A 151 8.81 -7.79 -21.58
C ASN A 151 8.51 -9.21 -22.07
N ALA A 152 8.86 -10.24 -21.29
CA ALA A 152 8.58 -11.62 -21.64
C ALA A 152 7.07 -11.97 -21.61
N MET A 153 6.28 -11.26 -20.79
CA MET A 153 4.83 -11.41 -20.77
C MET A 153 4.16 -10.88 -22.05
N GLY A 154 4.78 -9.92 -22.74
CA GLY A 154 4.32 -9.43 -24.04
C GLY A 154 3.05 -8.57 -24.00
N GLU A 155 2.63 -8.12 -22.82
CA GLU A 155 1.39 -7.35 -22.61
C GLU A 155 1.69 -5.88 -22.28
N ARG A 156 0.72 -5.01 -22.53
CA ARG A 156 0.79 -3.60 -22.09
C ARG A 156 0.85 -3.53 -20.57
N VAL A 157 1.70 -2.64 -20.04
CA VAL A 157 1.92 -2.45 -18.61
C VAL A 157 1.58 -1.03 -18.18
N ILE A 158 0.93 -0.85 -17.03
CA ILE A 158 0.75 0.45 -16.40
C ILE A 158 1.54 0.45 -15.09
N PHE A 159 2.56 1.31 -15.01
CA PHE A 159 3.36 1.51 -13.81
C PHE A 159 2.76 2.59 -12.92
N LEU A 160 2.81 2.38 -11.60
CA LEU A 160 2.45 3.34 -10.57
C LEU A 160 3.27 3.11 -9.31
N GLY A 161 3.13 3.99 -8.32
CA GLY A 161 3.87 3.92 -7.06
C GLY A 161 5.02 4.93 -6.98
N ASP A 162 5.60 5.06 -5.81
CA ASP A 162 6.68 6.01 -5.50
C ASP A 162 8.04 5.60 -6.11
N GLY A 163 8.18 4.37 -6.57
CA GLY A 163 9.34 3.92 -7.35
C GLY A 163 9.39 4.46 -8.78
N VAL A 164 8.24 4.84 -9.38
CA VAL A 164 8.19 5.29 -10.77
C VAL A 164 9.15 6.45 -11.07
N PRO A 165 9.18 7.55 -10.33
CA PRO A 165 10.10 8.65 -10.61
C PRO A 165 11.58 8.26 -10.47
N VAL A 166 11.88 7.25 -9.66
CA VAL A 166 13.26 6.75 -9.46
C VAL A 166 13.74 5.95 -10.65
N TYR A 167 12.84 5.17 -11.26
CA TYR A 167 13.17 4.19 -12.30
C TYR A 167 12.64 4.55 -13.68
N GLU A 168 12.00 5.72 -13.87
CA GLU A 168 11.39 6.15 -15.14
C GLU A 168 12.36 6.07 -16.31
N LYS A 169 13.61 6.51 -16.12
CA LYS A 169 14.66 6.44 -17.16
C LYS A 169 14.98 4.99 -17.55
N GLN A 170 15.12 4.10 -16.57
CA GLN A 170 15.40 2.68 -16.81
C GLN A 170 14.22 1.98 -17.49
N ILE A 171 12.99 2.34 -17.12
CA ILE A 171 11.76 1.87 -17.78
C ILE A 171 11.81 2.30 -19.26
N ALA A 172 12.02 3.59 -19.55
CA ALA A 172 12.04 4.11 -20.90
C ALA A 172 13.13 3.50 -21.78
N GLU A 173 14.29 3.17 -21.21
CA GLU A 173 15.41 2.59 -21.94
C GLU A 173 15.26 1.08 -22.22
N LYS A 174 14.56 0.33 -21.35
CA LYS A 174 14.58 -1.14 -21.37
C LYS A 174 13.23 -1.82 -21.64
N MET A 175 12.11 -1.10 -21.50
CA MET A 175 10.81 -1.68 -21.86
C MET A 175 10.69 -1.83 -23.37
N THR A 176 10.27 -3.02 -23.80
CA THR A 176 10.04 -3.35 -25.23
C THR A 176 8.56 -3.56 -25.54
N VAL A 177 7.74 -3.73 -24.53
CA VAL A 177 6.28 -3.80 -24.68
C VAL A 177 5.67 -2.40 -24.43
N PRO A 178 4.45 -2.12 -24.94
CA PRO A 178 3.77 -0.86 -24.65
C PRO A 178 3.58 -0.66 -23.14
N TYR A 179 3.87 0.53 -22.66
CA TYR A 179 3.66 0.87 -21.25
C TYR A 179 3.15 2.30 -21.08
N ASP A 180 2.57 2.55 -19.93
CA ASP A 180 2.14 3.88 -19.49
C ASP A 180 2.57 4.10 -18.03
N LEU A 181 2.66 5.36 -17.64
CA LEU A 181 2.83 5.78 -16.26
C LEU A 181 1.49 6.34 -15.77
N ALA A 182 1.00 5.85 -14.66
CA ALA A 182 -0.28 6.31 -14.11
C ALA A 182 -0.24 7.82 -13.79
N PRO A 183 -1.31 8.56 -14.09
CA PRO A 183 -1.37 10.01 -13.85
C PRO A 183 -1.39 10.32 -12.35
N ALA A 184 -1.01 11.55 -12.00
CA ALA A 184 -0.75 12.01 -10.63
C ALA A 184 -1.85 11.71 -9.61
N HIS A 185 -3.13 11.73 -10.01
CA HIS A 185 -4.26 11.51 -9.11
C HIS A 185 -4.45 10.04 -8.67
N VAL A 186 -3.77 9.07 -9.33
CA VAL A 186 -3.89 7.64 -9.03
C VAL A 186 -2.54 6.93 -8.92
N ASN A 187 -1.42 7.64 -9.03
CA ASN A 187 -0.10 7.04 -9.08
C ASN A 187 0.59 6.84 -7.72
N ARG A 188 -0.09 7.12 -6.62
CA ARG A 188 0.44 6.96 -5.26
C ARG A 188 -0.46 6.06 -4.42
N GLN A 189 0.09 5.58 -3.32
CA GLN A 189 -0.65 4.88 -2.27
C GLN A 189 -1.76 5.80 -1.73
N ARG A 190 -2.94 5.23 -1.45
CA ARG A 190 -4.12 5.97 -1.00
C ARG A 190 -4.95 5.16 -0.02
N ALA A 191 -5.41 5.81 1.02
CA ALA A 191 -6.28 5.16 2.01
C ALA A 191 -7.67 4.80 1.45
N ALA A 192 -8.16 5.53 0.44
CA ALA A 192 -9.40 5.17 -0.24
C ALA A 192 -9.32 3.78 -0.89
N SER A 193 -8.19 3.43 -1.53
CA SER A 193 -7.98 2.11 -2.12
C SER A 193 -7.77 1.03 -1.06
N VAL A 194 -7.07 1.37 0.04
CA VAL A 194 -6.95 0.47 1.21
C VAL A 194 -8.34 0.16 1.78
N ALA A 195 -9.19 1.17 1.96
CA ALA A 195 -10.54 0.99 2.50
C ALA A 195 -11.44 0.20 1.54
N ALA A 196 -11.40 0.50 0.23
CA ALA A 196 -12.22 -0.16 -0.77
C ALA A 196 -11.85 -1.64 -0.93
N LEU A 197 -10.55 -1.97 -1.03
CA LEU A 197 -10.09 -3.36 -1.06
C LEU A 197 -10.32 -4.05 0.29
N GLY A 198 -10.15 -3.32 1.39
CA GLY A 198 -10.49 -3.78 2.74
C GLY A 198 -11.96 -4.16 2.89
N ALA A 199 -12.87 -3.43 2.24
CA ALA A 199 -14.29 -3.79 2.21
C ALA A 199 -14.54 -5.13 1.51
N VAL A 200 -13.81 -5.42 0.44
CA VAL A 200 -13.86 -6.74 -0.23
C VAL A 200 -13.35 -7.83 0.72
N TYR A 201 -12.22 -7.61 1.36
CA TYR A 201 -11.62 -8.57 2.31
C TYR A 201 -12.51 -8.79 3.54
N PHE A 202 -13.17 -7.74 4.03
CA PHE A 202 -14.13 -7.86 5.12
C PHE A 202 -15.32 -8.74 4.74
N ALA A 203 -15.87 -8.56 3.54
CA ALA A 203 -16.96 -9.40 3.02
C ALA A 203 -16.53 -10.87 2.83
N GLU A 204 -15.26 -11.13 2.59
CA GLU A 204 -14.66 -12.47 2.51
C GLU A 204 -14.31 -13.05 3.90
N GLY A 205 -14.55 -12.32 4.99
CA GLY A 205 -14.21 -12.74 6.35
C GLY A 205 -12.73 -12.65 6.69
N LYS A 206 -11.91 -11.97 5.88
CA LYS A 206 -10.47 -11.75 6.10
C LYS A 206 -10.27 -10.62 7.11
N THR A 207 -10.46 -10.92 8.38
CA THR A 207 -10.26 -9.99 9.49
C THR A 207 -9.35 -10.60 10.53
N GLU A 208 -8.70 -9.76 11.30
CA GLU A 208 -7.85 -10.14 12.42
C GLU A 208 -8.09 -9.22 13.62
N THR A 209 -7.71 -9.67 14.79
CA THR A 209 -7.76 -8.83 15.98
C THR A 209 -6.60 -7.82 16.00
N ALA A 210 -6.76 -6.73 16.76
CA ALA A 210 -5.67 -5.80 16.99
C ALA A 210 -4.41 -6.47 17.60
N MET A 211 -4.56 -7.57 18.31
CA MET A 211 -3.43 -8.33 18.89
C MET A 211 -2.67 -9.14 17.83
N GLU A 212 -3.39 -9.74 16.89
CA GLU A 212 -2.83 -10.60 15.84
C GLU A 212 -2.14 -9.79 14.75
N HIS A 213 -2.65 -8.60 14.43
CA HIS A 213 -2.14 -7.78 13.33
C HIS A 213 -0.63 -7.53 13.43
N LYS A 214 0.08 -7.78 12.33
CA LYS A 214 1.52 -7.51 12.18
C LYS A 214 1.80 -7.00 10.77
N PRO A 215 2.69 -6.00 10.60
CA PRO A 215 3.16 -5.62 9.29
C PRO A 215 3.99 -6.72 8.63
N ASP A 216 3.87 -6.84 7.30
CA ASP A 216 4.69 -7.74 6.49
C ASP A 216 5.98 -7.04 6.06
N TYR A 217 7.09 -7.61 6.46
CA TYR A 217 8.41 -7.12 6.08
C TYR A 217 9.03 -8.08 5.06
N LEU A 218 8.95 -7.76 3.77
CA LEU A 218 9.59 -8.55 2.71
C LEU A 218 11.13 -8.50 2.78
N ARG A 219 11.68 -7.55 3.54
CA ARG A 219 13.13 -7.43 3.78
C ARG A 219 13.40 -7.13 5.24
N LYS A 220 14.53 -7.61 5.75
CA LYS A 220 15.05 -7.22 7.07
C LYS A 220 15.29 -5.71 7.14
N SER A 221 15.08 -5.10 8.28
CA SER A 221 15.37 -3.70 8.50
C SER A 221 16.85 -3.37 8.23
N GLN A 222 17.16 -2.10 7.96
CA GLN A 222 18.55 -1.68 7.78
C GLN A 222 19.40 -1.99 9.02
N ALA A 223 18.86 -1.80 10.22
CA ALA A 223 19.54 -2.08 11.47
C ALA A 223 19.85 -3.58 11.66
N GLU A 224 18.92 -4.46 11.29
CA GLU A 224 19.15 -5.92 11.34
C GLU A 224 20.23 -6.35 10.35
N ARG A 225 20.22 -5.81 9.14
CA ARG A 225 21.24 -6.11 8.12
C ARG A 225 22.62 -5.60 8.54
N GLU A 226 22.72 -4.37 9.04
CA GLU A 226 23.97 -3.79 9.54
C GLU A 226 24.52 -4.58 10.73
N ARG A 227 23.66 -5.09 11.58
CA ARG A 227 24.03 -5.98 12.68
C ARG A 227 24.61 -7.28 12.17
N GLU A 228 23.94 -7.96 11.24
CA GLU A 228 24.43 -9.21 10.63
C GLU A 228 25.78 -9.01 9.90
N GLU A 229 25.93 -7.89 9.17
CA GLU A 229 27.20 -7.54 8.51
C GLU A 229 28.33 -7.31 9.51
N ARG A 230 28.04 -6.71 10.69
CA ARG A 230 29.03 -6.55 11.76
C ARG A 230 29.39 -7.88 12.42
N GLU A 231 28.40 -8.71 12.71
CA GLU A 231 28.59 -10.04 13.29
C GLU A 231 29.41 -10.91 12.34
N ALA A 232 29.13 -10.89 11.03
CA ALA A 232 29.90 -11.62 10.02
C ALA A 232 31.35 -11.13 9.82
N LYS A 233 31.64 -9.84 10.10
CA LYS A 233 33.01 -9.30 10.05
C LYS A 233 33.83 -9.59 11.29
N ASN A 234 33.19 -9.95 12.39
CA ASN A 234 33.83 -10.24 13.68
C ASN A 234 33.96 -11.75 13.95
N ALA A 235 33.45 -12.59 13.05
CA ALA A 235 33.58 -14.06 13.06
C ALA A 235 34.69 -14.50 12.10
#